data_37eb9eaedeb3a95f0380eaa813a354d0
#
_entry.id   37eb9eaedeb3a95f0380eaa813a354d0
#
_cell.length_a   1.000
_cell.length_b   1.000
_cell.length_c   1.000
_cell.angle_alpha   90.00
_cell.angle_beta   90.00
_cell.angle_gamma   90.00
#
_symmetry.space_group_name_H-M   'P 1'
#
loop_
_entity.id
_entity.type
_entity.pdbx_description
1 polymer ?
#
loop_
_entity_poly.entity_id
_entity_poly.type
_entity_poly.pdbx_seq_one_letter_code
_entity_poly.pdbx_strand_id
1 'polypeptide(L)'
;AQAKKHKKAKIYIDKQSKIFSSKRFIKKDELLRLISSKNVDTVIAAISGSDGLELIHHSIISGKKVLIANKEPLVMAGEFIVREAKKYGAQIIPIDSEHCSIHQSIQGKRENSISKIILTCSGGPFFNLPKSKFKNISLKQALKHPIWKMGQKITIDSSTLMNKALEIIEARYLFNIEPKKIDAIIHPEG
;
A
#
# COMPACT_ATOMS: atom_id res chain seq x y z
N ALA A 1 -13.35 -9.89 15.06
CA ALA A 1 -13.04 -8.85 16.03
C ALA A 1 -13.55 -7.47 15.58
N GLN A 2 -13.16 -6.94 14.41
CA GLN A 2 -13.55 -5.61 13.91
C GLN A 2 -15.07 -5.42 13.78
N ALA A 3 -15.77 -6.39 13.19
CA ALA A 3 -17.23 -6.35 13.03
C ALA A 3 -18.00 -6.23 14.36
N LYS A 4 -17.46 -6.75 15.45
CA LYS A 4 -18.03 -6.60 16.80
C LYS A 4 -17.79 -5.19 17.37
N LYS A 5 -16.63 -4.59 17.07
CA LYS A 5 -16.25 -3.25 17.52
C LYS A 5 -17.05 -2.17 16.77
N HIS A 6 -17.27 -2.34 15.46
CA HIS A 6 -17.95 -1.37 14.59
C HIS A 6 -19.38 -1.83 14.25
N LYS A 7 -20.30 -1.72 15.19
CA LYS A 7 -21.67 -2.25 15.08
C LYS A 7 -22.50 -1.64 13.95
N LYS A 8 -22.24 -0.40 13.54
CA LYS A 8 -22.97 0.31 12.47
C LYS A 8 -22.35 0.08 11.07
N ALA A 9 -21.13 -0.47 10.98
CA ALA A 9 -20.47 -0.66 9.71
C ALA A 9 -21.13 -1.74 8.86
N LYS A 10 -21.25 -1.50 7.56
CA LYS A 10 -21.51 -2.53 6.55
C LYS A 10 -20.27 -3.38 6.38
N ILE A 11 -20.43 -4.65 6.04
CA ILE A 11 -19.33 -5.61 5.96
C ILE A 11 -19.40 -6.33 4.62
N TYR A 12 -18.32 -6.29 3.87
CA TYR A 12 -18.13 -7.12 2.69
C TYR A 12 -17.04 -8.17 2.96
N ILE A 13 -17.27 -9.39 2.51
CA ILE A 13 -16.32 -10.50 2.55
C ILE A 13 -16.36 -11.20 1.20
N ASP A 14 -15.22 -11.25 0.51
CA ASP A 14 -15.11 -11.81 -0.84
C ASP A 14 -15.42 -13.32 -0.87
N LYS A 15 -14.90 -14.07 0.10
CA LYS A 15 -15.23 -15.49 0.25
C LYS A 15 -16.40 -15.65 1.23
N GLN A 16 -17.56 -15.94 0.69
CA GLN A 16 -18.76 -16.24 1.51
C GLN A 16 -18.48 -17.47 2.40
N SER A 17 -18.05 -17.21 3.61
CA SER A 17 -18.20 -18.21 4.67
C SER A 17 -19.66 -18.23 5.10
N LYS A 18 -20.29 -19.40 5.17
CA LYS A 18 -21.70 -19.63 5.57
C LYS A 18 -22.08 -19.13 6.97
N ILE A 19 -21.20 -18.40 7.64
CA ILE A 19 -21.26 -18.10 9.07
C ILE A 19 -21.98 -16.78 9.41
N PHE A 20 -22.36 -15.96 8.41
CA PHE A 20 -22.83 -14.62 8.72
C PHE A 20 -24.17 -14.27 8.05
N SER A 21 -25.26 -14.48 8.79
CA SER A 21 -26.62 -14.04 8.43
C SER A 21 -27.00 -12.72 9.11
N SER A 22 -26.23 -11.67 8.91
CA SER A 22 -26.60 -10.34 9.45
C SER A 22 -26.91 -9.38 8.30
N LYS A 23 -27.95 -8.54 8.46
CA LYS A 23 -28.32 -7.46 7.52
C LYS A 23 -27.17 -6.47 7.21
N ARG A 24 -26.04 -6.57 7.95
CA ARG A 24 -24.85 -5.74 7.72
C ARG A 24 -23.93 -6.29 6.64
N PHE A 25 -24.06 -7.59 6.27
CA PHE A 25 -23.27 -8.17 5.19
C PHE A 25 -23.85 -7.76 3.85
N ILE A 26 -22.98 -7.20 3.02
CA ILE A 26 -23.32 -6.69 1.69
C ILE A 26 -22.62 -7.49 0.60
N LYS A 27 -23.20 -7.47 -0.59
CA LYS A 27 -22.58 -8.03 -1.80
C LYS A 27 -21.63 -7.02 -2.43
N LYS A 28 -20.80 -7.47 -3.36
CA LYS A 28 -19.83 -6.65 -4.08
C LYS A 28 -20.49 -5.45 -4.78
N ASP A 29 -21.63 -5.66 -5.45
CA ASP A 29 -22.35 -4.60 -6.14
C ASP A 29 -22.86 -3.51 -5.17
N GLU A 30 -23.24 -3.89 -3.97
CA GLU A 30 -23.64 -2.92 -2.94
C GLU A 30 -22.43 -2.16 -2.41
N LEU A 31 -21.27 -2.82 -2.25
CA LEU A 31 -20.02 -2.16 -1.89
C LEU A 31 -19.62 -1.12 -2.95
N LEU A 32 -19.65 -1.48 -4.23
CA LEU A 32 -19.31 -0.57 -5.31
C LEU A 32 -20.26 0.63 -5.36
N ARG A 33 -21.57 0.40 -5.18
CA ARG A 33 -22.54 1.50 -5.05
C ARG A 33 -22.31 2.41 -3.86
N LEU A 34 -21.90 1.85 -2.72
CA LEU A 34 -21.52 2.64 -1.54
C LEU A 34 -20.30 3.51 -1.82
N ILE A 35 -19.25 2.95 -2.41
CA ILE A 35 -18.05 3.70 -2.79
C ILE A 35 -18.42 4.88 -3.70
N SER A 36 -19.30 4.68 -4.69
CA SER A 36 -19.73 5.74 -5.62
C SER A 36 -20.68 6.75 -4.98
N SER A 37 -21.25 6.46 -3.82
CA SER A 37 -22.26 7.33 -3.21
C SER A 37 -21.67 8.67 -2.74
N LYS A 38 -22.51 9.71 -2.65
CA LYS A 38 -22.13 11.02 -2.11
C LYS A 38 -21.80 10.99 -0.61
N ASN A 39 -22.20 9.92 0.09
CA ASN A 39 -21.96 9.76 1.52
C ASN A 39 -20.55 9.21 1.84
N VAL A 40 -19.79 8.83 0.83
CA VAL A 40 -18.40 8.38 0.95
C VAL A 40 -17.53 9.36 0.20
N ASP A 41 -16.67 10.04 0.89
CA ASP A 41 -15.67 10.96 0.33
C ASP A 41 -14.27 10.33 0.29
N THR A 42 -13.98 9.43 1.22
CA THR A 42 -12.66 8.85 1.44
C THR A 42 -12.72 7.32 1.48
N VAL A 43 -11.81 6.68 0.77
CA VAL A 43 -11.63 5.22 0.75
C VAL A 43 -10.22 4.88 1.22
N ILE A 44 -10.10 4.02 2.25
CA ILE A 44 -8.82 3.47 2.70
C ILE A 44 -8.58 2.15 1.98
N ALA A 45 -7.61 2.13 1.08
CA ALA A 45 -7.23 0.96 0.29
C ALA A 45 -6.09 0.22 1.01
N ALA A 46 -6.44 -0.81 1.79
CA ALA A 46 -5.52 -1.59 2.60
C ALA A 46 -5.66 -3.11 2.38
N ILE A 47 -6.11 -3.52 1.20
CA ILE A 47 -6.20 -4.93 0.80
C ILE A 47 -4.86 -5.33 0.21
N SER A 48 -4.17 -6.29 0.82
CA SER A 48 -2.85 -6.75 0.38
C SER A 48 -2.89 -7.40 -1.00
N GLY A 49 -1.83 -7.21 -1.76
CA GLY A 49 -1.66 -7.81 -3.08
C GLY A 49 -2.49 -7.14 -4.17
N SER A 50 -2.80 -7.87 -5.23
CA SER A 50 -3.54 -7.40 -6.41
C SER A 50 -5.05 -7.22 -6.18
N ASP A 51 -5.60 -7.86 -5.16
CA ASP A 51 -7.05 -7.93 -4.93
C ASP A 51 -7.69 -6.56 -4.65
N GLY A 52 -6.88 -5.59 -4.20
CA GLY A 52 -7.31 -4.22 -3.98
C GLY A 52 -7.45 -3.37 -5.24
N LEU A 53 -6.88 -3.79 -6.38
CA LEU A 53 -6.78 -2.96 -7.59
C LEU A 53 -8.14 -2.52 -8.13
N GLU A 54 -9.10 -3.42 -8.22
CA GLU A 54 -10.44 -3.12 -8.73
C GLU A 54 -11.16 -2.08 -7.86
N LEU A 55 -11.09 -2.22 -6.53
CA LEU A 55 -11.72 -1.28 -5.60
C LEU A 55 -11.04 0.09 -5.62
N ILE A 56 -9.72 0.14 -5.77
CA ILE A 56 -8.97 1.38 -5.96
C ILE A 56 -9.41 2.07 -7.25
N HIS A 57 -9.44 1.35 -8.37
CA HIS A 57 -9.87 1.91 -9.65
C HIS A 57 -11.31 2.42 -9.57
N HIS A 58 -12.23 1.64 -8.97
CA HIS A 58 -13.62 2.07 -8.79
C HIS A 58 -13.73 3.33 -7.92
N SER A 59 -12.91 3.44 -6.88
CA SER A 59 -12.85 4.65 -6.04
C SER A 59 -12.35 5.86 -6.82
N ILE A 60 -11.35 5.67 -7.68
CA ILE A 60 -10.77 6.70 -8.52
C ILE A 60 -11.78 7.23 -9.54
N ILE A 61 -12.45 6.36 -10.30
CA ILE A 61 -13.45 6.79 -11.28
C ILE A 61 -14.68 7.43 -10.64
N SER A 62 -14.88 7.19 -9.34
CA SER A 62 -15.91 7.85 -8.52
C SER A 62 -15.43 9.17 -7.90
N GLY A 63 -14.25 9.68 -8.26
CA GLY A 63 -13.70 10.96 -7.80
C GLY A 63 -13.39 11.02 -6.31
N LYS A 64 -13.07 9.87 -5.67
CA LYS A 64 -12.86 9.80 -4.22
C LYS A 64 -11.44 10.17 -3.82
N LYS A 65 -11.27 10.54 -2.55
CA LYS A 65 -9.97 10.56 -1.89
C LYS A 65 -9.59 9.13 -1.55
N VAL A 66 -8.49 8.63 -2.11
CA VAL A 66 -8.03 7.25 -1.93
C VAL A 66 -6.74 7.26 -1.12
N LEU A 67 -6.82 6.75 0.12
CA LEU A 67 -5.67 6.56 0.99
C LEU A 67 -5.07 5.18 0.70
N ILE A 68 -3.92 5.13 0.05
CA ILE A 68 -3.29 3.86 -0.40
C ILE A 68 -2.29 3.38 0.65
N ALA A 69 -2.56 2.19 1.22
CA ALA A 69 -1.67 1.49 2.15
C ALA A 69 -0.87 0.37 1.48
N ASN A 70 -1.40 -0.21 0.39
CA ASN A 70 -0.74 -1.29 -0.32
C ASN A 70 -0.14 -0.79 -1.64
N LYS A 71 1.08 -1.14 -1.88
CA LYS A 71 1.90 -0.65 -3.01
C LYS A 71 1.64 -1.41 -4.31
N GLU A 72 1.17 -2.65 -4.22
CA GLU A 72 1.05 -3.53 -5.37
C GLU A 72 0.19 -2.98 -6.51
N PRO A 73 -0.95 -2.33 -6.28
CA PRO A 73 -1.73 -1.71 -7.35
C PRO A 73 -0.96 -0.63 -8.13
N LEU A 74 -0.15 0.19 -7.44
CA LEU A 74 0.70 1.19 -8.10
C LEU A 74 1.85 0.54 -8.86
N VAL A 75 2.41 -0.55 -8.34
CA VAL A 75 3.45 -1.32 -9.05
C VAL A 75 2.89 -1.96 -10.32
N MET A 76 1.67 -2.50 -10.27
CA MET A 76 1.03 -3.19 -11.39
C MET A 76 0.49 -2.25 -12.46
N ALA A 77 -0.09 -1.13 -12.06
CA ALA A 77 -0.86 -0.25 -12.92
C ALA A 77 -0.68 1.25 -12.60
N GLY A 78 0.48 1.65 -12.08
CA GLY A 78 0.70 3.00 -11.53
C GLY A 78 0.43 4.12 -12.54
N GLU A 79 0.93 4.01 -13.76
CA GLU A 79 0.69 4.99 -14.81
C GLU A 79 -0.81 5.13 -15.12
N PHE A 80 -1.50 4.00 -15.25
CA PHE A 80 -2.95 3.97 -15.47
C PHE A 80 -3.71 4.60 -14.29
N ILE A 81 -3.38 4.22 -13.06
CA ILE A 81 -4.01 4.71 -11.82
C ILE A 81 -3.87 6.23 -11.70
N VAL A 82 -2.65 6.75 -11.89
CA VAL A 82 -2.37 8.19 -11.77
C VAL A 82 -3.08 8.98 -12.87
N ARG A 83 -3.09 8.47 -14.09
CA ARG A 83 -3.81 9.09 -15.21
C ARG A 83 -5.31 9.14 -14.96
N GLU A 84 -5.92 8.04 -14.53
CA GLU A 84 -7.35 8.00 -14.23
C GLU A 84 -7.69 8.90 -13.03
N ALA A 85 -6.85 8.93 -12.00
CA ALA A 85 -7.05 9.84 -10.87
C ALA A 85 -7.11 11.31 -11.32
N LYS A 86 -6.19 11.72 -12.18
CA LYS A 86 -6.19 13.07 -12.77
C LYS A 86 -7.45 13.33 -13.61
N LYS A 87 -7.86 12.36 -14.42
CA LYS A 87 -9.04 12.46 -15.29
C LYS A 87 -10.35 12.63 -14.50
N TYR A 88 -10.50 11.89 -13.40
CA TYR A 88 -11.72 11.91 -12.59
C TYR A 88 -11.66 12.82 -11.36
N GLY A 89 -10.59 13.60 -11.19
CA GLY A 89 -10.40 14.50 -10.05
C GLY A 89 -10.24 13.78 -8.71
N ALA A 90 -9.86 12.51 -8.72
CA ALA A 90 -9.58 11.76 -7.51
C ALA A 90 -8.23 12.16 -6.91
N GLN A 91 -8.14 12.08 -5.58
CA GLN A 91 -6.90 12.33 -4.86
C GLN A 91 -6.30 11.01 -4.39
N ILE A 92 -5.04 10.76 -4.71
CA ILE A 92 -4.28 9.62 -4.19
C ILE A 92 -3.36 10.12 -3.10
N ILE A 93 -3.50 9.58 -1.89
CA ILE A 93 -2.69 9.92 -0.73
C ILE A 93 -2.04 8.65 -0.20
N PRO A 94 -0.70 8.58 -0.17
CA PRO A 94 -0.01 7.42 0.40
C PRO A 94 -0.13 7.39 1.91
N ILE A 95 -0.35 6.20 2.47
CA ILE A 95 -0.29 5.93 3.90
C ILE A 95 0.71 4.82 4.25
N ASP A 96 1.43 4.29 3.27
CA ASP A 96 2.67 3.57 3.51
C ASP A 96 3.69 4.53 4.17
N SER A 97 4.41 4.09 5.18
CA SER A 97 5.12 4.96 6.13
C SER A 97 6.12 5.89 5.45
N GLU A 98 6.97 5.38 4.59
CA GLU A 98 7.98 6.13 3.87
C GLU A 98 7.34 7.15 2.92
N HIS A 99 6.35 6.71 2.16
CA HIS A 99 5.65 7.57 1.18
C HIS A 99 4.78 8.62 1.85
N CYS A 100 4.16 8.30 2.98
CA CYS A 100 3.43 9.26 3.80
C CYS A 100 4.36 10.37 4.31
N SER A 101 5.55 10.02 4.79
CA SER A 101 6.56 10.97 5.24
C SER A 101 7.03 11.89 4.12
N ILE A 102 7.31 11.32 2.94
CA ILE A 102 7.68 12.10 1.74
C ILE A 102 6.54 13.03 1.35
N HIS A 103 5.32 12.51 1.25
CA HIS A 103 4.14 13.29 0.88
C HIS A 103 3.97 14.52 1.79
N GLN A 104 4.08 14.34 3.10
CA GLN A 104 4.01 15.45 4.06
C GLN A 104 5.16 16.44 3.89
N SER A 105 6.36 15.95 3.63
CA SER A 105 7.57 16.80 3.51
C SER A 105 7.56 17.66 2.25
N ILE A 106 6.89 17.22 1.18
CA ILE A 106 6.83 17.94 -0.09
C ILE A 106 5.57 18.77 -0.28
N GLN A 107 4.61 18.70 0.66
CA GLN A 107 3.40 19.51 0.59
C GLN A 107 3.73 21.01 0.48
N GLY A 108 3.08 21.69 -0.48
CA GLY A 108 3.31 23.10 -0.76
C GLY A 108 4.65 23.42 -1.47
N LYS A 109 5.46 22.43 -1.79
CA LYS A 109 6.67 22.61 -2.58
C LYS A 109 6.37 22.47 -4.08
N ARG A 110 7.19 23.15 -4.91
CA ARG A 110 7.13 22.95 -6.36
C ARG A 110 7.71 21.59 -6.73
N GLU A 111 7.08 20.85 -7.63
CA GLU A 111 7.57 19.53 -8.09
C GLU A 111 9.04 19.56 -8.51
N ASN A 112 9.47 20.62 -9.22
CA ASN A 112 10.85 20.79 -9.67
C ASN A 112 11.86 21.11 -8.54
N SER A 113 11.42 21.34 -7.32
CA SER A 113 12.31 21.62 -6.18
C SER A 113 12.89 20.36 -5.54
N ILE A 114 12.40 19.17 -5.91
CA ILE A 114 12.89 17.90 -5.38
C ILE A 114 14.09 17.45 -6.20
N SER A 115 15.28 17.46 -5.60
CA SER A 115 16.49 16.98 -6.27
C SER A 115 16.57 15.45 -6.21
N LYS A 116 16.21 14.84 -5.06
CA LYS A 116 16.31 13.39 -4.83
C LYS A 116 15.36 12.93 -3.71
N ILE A 117 14.87 11.70 -3.82
CA ILE A 117 14.18 10.98 -2.75
C ILE A 117 15.11 9.86 -2.27
N ILE A 118 15.26 9.70 -0.97
CA ILE A 118 16.01 8.61 -0.35
C ILE A 118 15.08 7.85 0.59
N LEU A 119 14.76 6.62 0.23
CA LEU A 119 13.93 5.72 1.05
C LEU A 119 14.81 5.00 2.06
N THR A 120 14.45 5.05 3.33
CA THR A 120 15.13 4.26 4.36
C THR A 120 14.59 2.84 4.45
N CYS A 121 15.41 1.90 4.88
CA CYS A 121 15.00 0.53 5.18
C CYS A 121 15.87 -0.09 6.27
N SER A 122 15.33 -1.06 7.01
CA SER A 122 16.06 -1.77 8.09
C SER A 122 17.09 -2.77 7.57
N GLY A 123 17.06 -3.12 6.29
CA GLY A 123 17.90 -4.19 5.72
C GLY A 123 17.35 -5.61 5.92
N GLY A 124 16.33 -5.78 6.76
CA GLY A 124 15.69 -7.06 7.02
C GLY A 124 16.54 -8.02 7.87
N PRO A 125 16.06 -9.26 8.12
CA PRO A 125 16.70 -10.21 9.02
C PRO A 125 18.03 -10.79 8.51
N PHE A 126 18.35 -10.59 7.23
CA PHE A 126 19.53 -11.20 6.60
C PHE A 126 20.62 -10.21 6.26
N PHE A 127 20.47 -8.95 6.66
CA PHE A 127 21.41 -7.88 6.33
C PHE A 127 22.87 -8.24 6.71
N ASN A 128 23.07 -8.80 7.90
CA ASN A 128 24.39 -9.20 8.39
C ASN A 128 24.71 -10.68 8.12
N LEU A 129 23.88 -11.41 7.35
CA LEU A 129 24.12 -12.83 7.10
C LEU A 129 25.13 -13.02 5.96
N PRO A 130 26.20 -13.79 6.14
CA PRO A 130 27.12 -14.11 5.05
C PRO A 130 26.44 -14.82 3.91
N LYS A 131 26.77 -14.46 2.66
CA LYS A 131 26.16 -15.04 1.44
C LYS A 131 26.23 -16.57 1.40
N SER A 132 27.25 -17.17 1.95
CA SER A 132 27.43 -18.63 2.03
C SER A 132 26.31 -19.33 2.80
N LYS A 133 25.65 -18.64 3.73
CA LYS A 133 24.54 -19.17 4.54
C LYS A 133 23.15 -18.99 3.91
N PHE A 134 23.05 -18.26 2.80
CA PHE A 134 21.75 -17.98 2.15
C PHE A 134 21.03 -19.25 1.70
N LYS A 135 21.76 -20.29 1.28
CA LYS A 135 21.17 -21.58 0.86
C LYS A 135 20.37 -22.28 1.97
N ASN A 136 20.64 -21.94 3.22
CA ASN A 136 20.05 -22.61 4.40
C ASN A 136 18.99 -21.75 5.10
N ILE A 137 18.54 -20.65 4.46
CA ILE A 137 17.49 -19.80 5.01
C ILE A 137 16.16 -20.55 5.02
N SER A 138 15.54 -20.61 6.19
CA SER A 138 14.20 -21.16 6.37
C SER A 138 13.13 -20.09 6.33
N LEU A 139 11.90 -20.47 5.98
CA LEU A 139 10.72 -19.59 6.03
C LEU A 139 10.55 -18.96 7.43
N LYS A 140 10.79 -19.72 8.49
CA LYS A 140 10.71 -19.22 9.88
C LYS A 140 11.69 -18.07 10.15
N GLN A 141 12.90 -18.13 9.57
CA GLN A 141 13.86 -17.04 9.67
C GLN A 141 13.44 -15.82 8.84
N ALA A 142 12.94 -16.02 7.62
CA ALA A 142 12.46 -14.94 6.76
C ALA A 142 11.25 -14.21 7.37
N LEU A 143 10.38 -14.91 8.11
CA LEU A 143 9.24 -14.32 8.80
C LEU A 143 9.60 -13.60 10.11
N LYS A 144 10.87 -13.57 10.51
CA LYS A 144 11.34 -12.95 11.74
C LYS A 144 11.98 -11.59 11.46
N HIS A 145 11.14 -10.56 11.28
CA HIS A 145 11.66 -9.20 11.11
C HIS A 145 12.34 -8.71 12.41
N PRO A 146 13.52 -8.04 12.33
CA PRO A 146 14.27 -7.63 13.50
C PRO A 146 13.58 -6.56 14.35
N ILE A 147 12.81 -5.66 13.72
CA ILE A 147 12.23 -4.47 14.36
C ILE A 147 10.72 -4.53 14.37
N TRP A 148 10.08 -4.83 13.23
CA TRP A 148 8.63 -4.68 13.04
C TRP A 148 7.86 -6.00 13.11
N LYS A 149 6.68 -5.95 13.73
CA LYS A 149 5.71 -7.05 13.68
C LYS A 149 4.66 -6.74 12.61
N MET A 150 4.80 -7.36 11.46
CA MET A 150 3.98 -7.09 10.26
C MET A 150 3.27 -8.35 9.77
N GLY A 151 2.42 -8.19 8.73
CA GLY A 151 1.83 -9.32 8.00
C GLY A 151 2.90 -10.19 7.31
N GLN A 152 2.55 -11.45 7.00
CA GLN A 152 3.50 -12.41 6.44
C GLN A 152 4.10 -11.96 5.11
N LYS A 153 3.27 -11.46 4.18
CA LYS A 153 3.72 -11.03 2.85
C LYS A 153 4.76 -9.93 2.94
N ILE A 154 4.47 -8.83 3.62
CA ILE A 154 5.40 -7.70 3.73
C ILE A 154 6.67 -8.07 4.52
N THR A 155 6.58 -9.01 5.47
CA THR A 155 7.75 -9.51 6.21
C THR A 155 8.70 -10.28 5.29
N ILE A 156 8.16 -11.11 4.40
CA ILE A 156 8.96 -11.81 3.38
C ILE A 156 9.57 -10.82 2.38
N ASP A 157 8.79 -9.87 1.89
CA ASP A 157 9.29 -8.83 0.97
C ASP A 157 10.43 -8.02 1.60
N SER A 158 10.30 -7.67 2.88
CA SER A 158 11.35 -6.98 3.64
C SER A 158 12.62 -7.83 3.78
N SER A 159 12.47 -9.14 3.98
CA SER A 159 13.61 -10.04 4.15
C SER A 159 14.52 -10.15 2.92
N THR A 160 13.97 -9.85 1.75
CA THR A 160 14.67 -9.89 0.45
C THR A 160 14.96 -8.51 -0.14
N LEU A 161 14.63 -7.44 0.59
CA LEU A 161 14.59 -6.05 0.10
C LEU A 161 13.58 -5.81 -1.03
N MET A 162 12.75 -6.79 -1.39
CA MET A 162 11.70 -6.63 -2.40
C MET A 162 10.69 -5.55 -2.01
N ASN A 163 10.38 -5.43 -0.70
CA ASN A 163 9.52 -4.36 -0.22
C ASN A 163 10.06 -2.99 -0.66
N LYS A 164 11.36 -2.76 -0.51
CA LYS A 164 11.98 -1.48 -0.91
C LYS A 164 11.98 -1.30 -2.43
N ALA A 165 12.18 -2.37 -3.20
CA ALA A 165 12.07 -2.31 -4.65
C ALA A 165 10.65 -1.91 -5.11
N LEU A 166 9.61 -2.47 -4.49
CA LEU A 166 8.22 -2.10 -4.76
C LEU A 166 7.94 -0.63 -4.38
N GLU A 167 8.50 -0.17 -3.28
CA GLU A 167 8.39 1.22 -2.81
C GLU A 167 9.07 2.23 -3.73
N ILE A 168 10.19 1.89 -4.35
CA ILE A 168 10.83 2.73 -5.37
C ILE A 168 9.89 2.93 -6.57
N ILE A 169 9.23 1.84 -7.01
CA ILE A 169 8.26 1.91 -8.11
C ILE A 169 7.04 2.74 -7.70
N GLU A 170 6.54 2.56 -6.50
CA GLU A 170 5.43 3.32 -5.94
C GLU A 170 5.76 4.82 -5.88
N ALA A 171 6.94 5.20 -5.34
CA ALA A 171 7.41 6.57 -5.24
C ALA A 171 7.46 7.27 -6.61
N ARG A 172 7.92 6.56 -7.65
CA ARG A 172 7.92 7.05 -9.03
C ARG A 172 6.56 7.57 -9.46
N TYR A 173 5.52 6.78 -9.23
CA TYR A 173 4.17 7.11 -9.67
C TYR A 173 3.48 8.14 -8.77
N LEU A 174 3.63 8.00 -7.45
CA LEU A 174 3.02 8.92 -6.48
C LEU A 174 3.55 10.35 -6.58
N PHE A 175 4.86 10.50 -6.81
CA PHE A 175 5.53 11.79 -6.77
C PHE A 175 5.98 12.28 -8.15
N ASN A 176 5.65 11.55 -9.21
CA ASN A 176 6.04 11.87 -10.60
C ASN A 176 7.53 12.18 -10.75
N ILE A 177 8.38 11.36 -10.13
CA ILE A 177 9.84 11.54 -10.08
C ILE A 177 10.52 10.49 -10.94
N GLU A 178 11.56 10.90 -11.67
CA GLU A 178 12.37 9.97 -12.47
C GLU A 178 13.06 8.93 -11.56
N PRO A 179 13.10 7.65 -11.97
CA PRO A 179 13.71 6.58 -11.17
C PRO A 179 15.15 6.86 -10.74
N LYS A 180 15.94 7.53 -11.57
CA LYS A 180 17.34 7.90 -11.25
C LYS A 180 17.48 8.88 -10.08
N LYS A 181 16.37 9.52 -9.68
CA LYS A 181 16.31 10.43 -8.53
C LYS A 181 15.76 9.76 -7.28
N ILE A 182 15.54 8.44 -7.30
CA ILE A 182 15.03 7.67 -6.17
C ILE A 182 16.10 6.67 -5.77
N ASP A 183 16.60 6.78 -4.56
CA ASP A 183 17.55 5.85 -3.96
C ASP A 183 16.98 5.19 -2.71
N ALA A 184 17.65 4.14 -2.26
CA ALA A 184 17.37 3.50 -0.99
C ALA A 184 18.65 3.41 -0.15
N ILE A 185 18.50 3.60 1.16
CA ILE A 185 19.59 3.46 2.11
C ILE A 185 19.17 2.52 3.24
N ILE A 186 20.07 1.63 3.62
CA ILE A 186 19.86 0.78 4.80
C ILE A 186 20.21 1.58 6.04
N HIS A 187 19.24 1.73 6.93
CA HIS A 187 19.42 2.35 8.24
C HIS A 187 19.05 1.30 9.31
N PRO A 188 20.05 0.73 10.02
CA PRO A 188 19.82 -0.42 10.90
C PRO A 188 18.86 -0.19 12.07
N GLU A 189 18.64 1.05 12.44
CA GLU A 189 17.74 1.43 13.54
C GLU A 189 16.28 1.65 13.08
N GLY A 190 15.97 1.46 11.78
CA GLY A 190 14.61 1.50 11.23
C GLY A 190 14.34 2.62 10.29
#